data_acc020d40b7de515fd6a62d0a3a1fce7
#
_entry.id   acc020d40b7de515fd6a62d0a3a1fce7
#
_cell.length_a   1.000
_cell.length_b   1.000
_cell.length_c   1.000
_cell.angle_alpha   90.00
_cell.angle_beta   90.00
_cell.angle_gamma   90.00
#
_symmetry.space_group_name_H-M   'P 1'
#
loop_
_entity.id
_entity.type
_entity.pdbx_description
1 polymer ?
#
loop_
_entity_poly.entity_id
_entity_poly.type
_entity_poly.pdbx_seq_one_letter_code
_entity_poly.pdbx_strand_id
1 'polypeptide(L)'
;MNQHKYNLIAASLLTAWLTTTVQTSAAAEKDAEVKPADKIAELFGDPVIAKGTGMEIKRSDLDAAVMGVKASGAARGQQPGPEQSLLIERQVLERLIQIQLLNKQAIESDRTKGKEEAEKRRAIILKRAGSEENLIRQLKSVGMTAEELIRKMTEEAIAEAVVVRELKADATDADAKKYYDEYPARFEQPEMVRASHILLATVELETRAPLSDEKKQTKKKLAEELLKRARAGEDFAKLAKEYTDDTGSREHGGEYTFPREQMVPEFSAAAFALATNEISEIITTQYGYHIIKLSEKIPARKIELAKVNDDVKDMLRRQNLEKVLPDYIKKIQEEAKVEVLDEKLKKAGEMLEASRAEAEAAQKAAQGKADEKKPDDKK
;
A
#
# COMPACT_ATOMS: atom_id res chain seq x y z
N MET A 1 12.70 -12.32 1.42
CA MET A 1 11.28 -12.68 1.28
C MET A 1 10.47 -11.40 1.44
N ASN A 2 10.02 -10.85 0.32
CA ASN A 2 9.41 -9.52 0.26
C ASN A 2 7.95 -9.55 0.73
N GLN A 3 7.69 -9.32 2.02
CA GLN A 3 6.34 -9.02 2.53
C GLN A 3 5.82 -7.63 2.11
N HIS A 4 6.59 -6.85 1.33
CA HIS A 4 6.26 -5.44 1.03
C HIS A 4 5.46 -5.19 -0.25
N LYS A 5 5.21 -6.18 -1.09
CA LYS A 5 4.47 -5.95 -2.36
C LYS A 5 2.97 -6.25 -2.30
N TYR A 6 2.46 -6.91 -1.27
CA TYR A 6 1.03 -7.28 -1.16
C TYR A 6 0.21 -6.39 -0.23
N ASN A 7 0.85 -5.44 0.49
CA ASN A 7 0.16 -4.57 1.44
C ASN A 7 -0.40 -3.26 0.84
N LEU A 8 -0.34 -3.05 -0.48
CA LEU A 8 -0.66 -1.74 -1.07
C LEU A 8 -2.07 -1.62 -1.68
N ILE A 9 -2.88 -2.67 -1.70
CA ILE A 9 -4.24 -2.62 -2.29
C ILE A 9 -5.36 -2.75 -1.24
N ALA A 10 -5.04 -3.06 0.01
CA ALA A 10 -6.03 -3.24 1.08
C ALA A 10 -6.53 -1.94 1.74
N ALA A 11 -6.10 -0.77 1.26
CA ALA A 11 -6.31 0.50 1.95
C ALA A 11 -7.46 1.36 1.39
N SER A 12 -8.28 0.88 0.45
CA SER A 12 -9.09 1.82 -0.32
C SER A 12 -10.53 2.06 0.14
N LEU A 13 -11.04 1.43 1.20
CA LEU A 13 -12.37 1.81 1.68
C LEU A 13 -12.48 2.12 3.19
N LEU A 14 -11.63 1.59 4.06
CA LEU A 14 -11.75 1.85 5.51
C LEU A 14 -10.43 2.18 6.24
N THR A 15 -9.24 1.99 5.63
CA THR A 15 -7.96 2.04 6.37
C THR A 15 -6.93 3.10 5.92
N ALA A 16 -7.34 4.15 5.22
CA ALA A 16 -6.40 5.17 4.69
C ALA A 16 -5.75 6.10 5.74
N TRP A 17 -6.00 5.91 7.05
CA TRP A 17 -5.62 6.88 8.09
C TRP A 17 -4.27 6.64 8.78
N LEU A 18 -3.63 5.49 8.64
CA LEU A 18 -2.52 5.13 9.55
C LEU A 18 -1.26 4.54 8.92
N THR A 19 -1.06 4.65 7.62
CA THR A 19 0.19 4.20 6.97
C THR A 19 1.09 5.36 6.55
N THR A 20 1.44 6.27 7.47
CA THR A 20 2.45 7.28 7.17
C THR A 20 3.52 7.30 8.25
N THR A 21 4.75 7.01 7.87
CA THR A 21 5.96 7.29 8.65
C THR A 21 6.08 8.79 8.84
N VAL A 22 5.88 9.26 10.07
CA VAL A 22 6.18 10.63 10.46
C VAL A 22 7.68 10.69 10.76
N GLN A 23 8.43 11.31 9.86
CA GLN A 23 9.78 11.79 10.18
C GLN A 23 9.64 13.05 11.03
N THR A 24 10.15 12.98 12.24
CA THR A 24 10.11 14.07 13.23
C THR A 24 11.10 15.16 12.89
N SER A 25 10.61 16.39 12.72
CA SER A 25 11.39 17.57 13.04
C SER A 25 10.92 18.10 14.40
N ALA A 26 11.85 18.22 15.33
CA ALA A 26 11.59 18.72 16.68
C ALA A 26 11.37 20.24 16.64
N ALA A 27 10.20 20.71 17.11
CA ALA A 27 10.05 22.09 17.58
C ALA A 27 8.86 22.22 18.56
N ALA A 28 9.23 22.62 19.77
CA ALA A 28 8.50 23.45 20.75
C ALA A 28 7.19 22.94 21.37
N GLU A 29 7.31 22.62 22.65
CA GLU A 29 6.21 22.60 23.63
C GLU A 29 5.47 23.94 23.67
N LYS A 30 4.16 23.89 23.62
CA LYS A 30 3.26 24.88 24.20
C LYS A 30 1.96 24.22 24.63
N ASP A 31 1.42 24.73 25.73
CA ASP A 31 0.28 24.31 26.54
C ASP A 31 -0.97 23.87 25.76
N ALA A 32 -1.79 23.06 26.41
CA ALA A 32 -3.05 22.51 25.92
C ALA A 32 -3.99 23.64 25.45
N GLU A 33 -3.84 24.07 24.21
CA GLU A 33 -4.78 24.97 23.55
C GLU A 33 -6.02 24.20 23.08
N VAL A 34 -7.19 24.69 23.43
CA VAL A 34 -8.52 24.30 22.92
C VAL A 34 -8.41 24.23 21.39
N LYS A 35 -8.88 23.13 20.81
CA LYS A 35 -8.80 22.89 19.36
C LYS A 35 -9.35 24.09 18.57
N PRO A 36 -8.73 24.51 17.46
CA PRO A 36 -9.22 25.63 16.65
C PRO A 36 -10.68 25.45 16.20
N ALA A 37 -11.12 24.22 15.94
CA ALA A 37 -12.48 23.88 15.56
C ALA A 37 -13.48 24.15 16.71
N ASP A 38 -13.12 23.84 17.95
CA ASP A 38 -13.98 24.07 19.12
C ASP A 38 -14.15 25.58 19.41
N LYS A 39 -13.07 26.38 19.23
CA LYS A 39 -13.14 27.85 19.37
C LYS A 39 -14.04 28.51 18.30
N ILE A 40 -14.03 28.00 17.07
CA ILE A 40 -14.88 28.49 15.97
C ILE A 40 -16.32 28.08 16.22
N ALA A 41 -16.59 26.87 16.68
CA ALA A 41 -17.92 26.38 17.03
C ALA A 41 -18.53 27.16 18.19
N GLU A 42 -17.71 27.57 19.15
CA GLU A 42 -18.14 28.40 20.31
C GLU A 42 -18.53 29.81 19.89
N LEU A 43 -17.88 30.39 18.89
CA LEU A 43 -18.12 31.74 18.41
C LEU A 43 -19.26 31.87 17.37
N PHE A 44 -19.41 30.85 16.50
CA PHE A 44 -20.31 30.90 15.33
C PHE A 44 -21.41 29.83 15.36
N GLY A 45 -21.46 29.01 16.43
CA GLY A 45 -22.30 27.83 16.50
C GLY A 45 -21.68 26.64 15.73
N ASP A 46 -22.17 25.44 16.01
CA ASP A 46 -21.74 24.21 15.35
C ASP A 46 -22.89 23.66 14.48
N PRO A 47 -22.99 24.10 13.21
CA PRO A 47 -24.15 23.79 12.40
C PRO A 47 -24.15 22.29 12.02
N VAL A 48 -25.36 21.72 12.00
CA VAL A 48 -25.59 20.38 11.42
C VAL A 48 -25.43 20.48 9.91
N ILE A 49 -24.52 19.71 9.35
CA ILE A 49 -24.22 19.70 7.91
C ILE A 49 -24.80 18.48 7.18
N ALA A 50 -25.14 17.43 7.93
CA ALA A 50 -25.89 16.29 7.43
C ALA A 50 -26.78 15.71 8.54
N LYS A 51 -27.97 15.25 8.17
CA LYS A 51 -28.92 14.60 9.07
C LYS A 51 -29.63 13.43 8.41
N GLY A 52 -30.18 12.55 9.22
CA GLY A 52 -31.00 11.43 8.80
C GLY A 52 -31.70 10.81 9.99
N THR A 53 -32.52 9.77 9.77
CA THR A 53 -33.20 9.09 10.86
C THR A 53 -32.20 8.52 11.85
N GLY A 54 -32.07 9.19 13.02
CA GLY A 54 -31.17 8.80 14.12
C GLY A 54 -29.68 8.99 13.83
N MET A 55 -29.33 9.91 12.94
CA MET A 55 -27.97 10.37 12.72
C MET A 55 -27.92 11.89 12.50
N GLU A 56 -26.84 12.49 12.96
CA GLU A 56 -26.55 13.90 12.79
C GLU A 56 -25.04 14.11 12.74
N ILE A 57 -24.55 14.87 11.78
CA ILE A 57 -23.14 15.24 11.67
C ILE A 57 -23.04 16.74 11.69
N LYS A 58 -22.19 17.23 12.57
CA LYS A 58 -21.89 18.64 12.75
C LYS A 58 -20.67 19.06 11.95
N ARG A 59 -20.51 20.35 11.73
CA ARG A 59 -19.35 20.91 11.03
C ARG A 59 -18.05 20.59 11.76
N SER A 60 -18.03 20.64 13.08
CA SER A 60 -16.87 20.31 13.90
C SER A 60 -16.40 18.84 13.71
N ASP A 61 -17.36 17.90 13.57
CA ASP A 61 -17.03 16.48 13.31
C ASP A 61 -16.29 16.32 11.98
N LEU A 62 -16.79 17.00 10.93
CA LEU A 62 -16.18 17.00 9.62
C LEU A 62 -14.79 17.66 9.65
N ASP A 63 -14.66 18.83 10.25
CA ASP A 63 -13.40 19.57 10.32
C ASP A 63 -12.31 18.77 11.05
N ALA A 64 -12.66 18.12 12.16
CA ALA A 64 -11.76 17.24 12.90
C ALA A 64 -11.35 16.00 12.09
N ALA A 65 -12.23 15.47 11.25
CA ALA A 65 -11.91 14.35 10.38
C ALA A 65 -11.03 14.78 9.20
N VAL A 66 -11.34 15.90 8.55
CA VAL A 66 -10.61 16.47 7.42
C VAL A 66 -9.20 16.90 7.81
N MET A 67 -9.02 17.44 9.03
CA MET A 67 -7.70 17.83 9.53
C MET A 67 -6.71 16.67 9.50
N GLY A 68 -7.14 15.47 9.93
CA GLY A 68 -6.30 14.27 9.87
C GLY A 68 -5.92 13.87 8.43
N VAL A 69 -6.87 13.96 7.48
CA VAL A 69 -6.59 13.67 6.06
C VAL A 69 -5.58 14.66 5.48
N LYS A 70 -5.78 15.96 5.73
CA LYS A 70 -4.89 17.03 5.27
C LYS A 70 -3.49 16.92 5.87
N ALA A 71 -3.36 16.62 7.16
CA ALA A 71 -2.08 16.39 7.81
C ALA A 71 -1.31 15.21 7.19
N SER A 72 -2.01 14.11 6.91
CA SER A 72 -1.45 12.93 6.24
C SER A 72 -1.04 13.23 4.79
N GLY A 73 -1.77 14.07 4.08
CA GLY A 73 -1.43 14.53 2.73
C GLY A 73 -0.20 15.45 2.72
N ALA A 74 -0.16 16.42 3.63
CA ALA A 74 0.95 17.36 3.77
C ALA A 74 2.28 16.65 4.09
N ALA A 75 2.26 15.60 4.92
CA ALA A 75 3.44 14.78 5.20
C ALA A 75 4.00 14.06 3.95
N ARG A 76 3.19 13.91 2.90
CA ARG A 76 3.57 13.36 1.59
C ARG A 76 3.84 14.42 0.53
N GLY A 77 3.92 15.70 0.92
CA GLY A 77 4.13 16.82 0.00
C GLY A 77 2.91 17.19 -0.85
N GLN A 78 1.71 16.67 -0.52
CA GLN A 78 0.47 16.94 -1.25
C GLN A 78 -0.22 18.16 -0.63
N GLN A 79 -0.41 19.21 -1.41
CA GLN A 79 -1.20 20.37 -1.04
C GLN A 79 -2.37 20.51 -2.02
N PRO A 80 -3.56 20.00 -1.66
CA PRO A 80 -4.73 20.08 -2.53
C PRO A 80 -5.18 21.54 -2.71
N GLY A 81 -5.52 21.92 -3.93
CA GLY A 81 -6.16 23.18 -4.22
C GLY A 81 -7.58 23.28 -3.59
N PRO A 82 -8.21 24.46 -3.65
CA PRO A 82 -9.53 24.67 -3.01
C PRO A 82 -10.60 23.69 -3.47
N GLU A 83 -10.67 23.42 -4.76
CA GLU A 83 -11.64 22.48 -5.36
C GLU A 83 -11.40 21.04 -4.91
N GLN A 84 -10.15 20.58 -4.95
CA GLN A 84 -9.76 19.26 -4.44
C GLN A 84 -10.03 19.14 -2.93
N SER A 85 -9.80 20.21 -2.16
CA SER A 85 -10.11 20.25 -0.73
C SER A 85 -11.60 20.04 -0.48
N LEU A 86 -12.47 20.65 -1.28
CA LEU A 86 -13.92 20.48 -1.15
C LEU A 86 -14.37 19.05 -1.48
N LEU A 87 -13.78 18.43 -2.50
CA LEU A 87 -14.04 17.03 -2.83
C LEU A 87 -13.58 16.08 -1.71
N ILE A 88 -12.43 16.36 -1.09
CA ILE A 88 -11.94 15.61 0.07
C ILE A 88 -12.93 15.77 1.24
N GLU A 89 -13.37 16.98 1.55
CA GLU A 89 -14.36 17.24 2.60
C GLU A 89 -15.65 16.45 2.35
N ARG A 90 -16.12 16.42 1.11
CA ARG A 90 -17.32 15.65 0.75
C ARG A 90 -17.13 14.14 0.90
N GLN A 91 -15.98 13.60 0.49
CA GLN A 91 -15.66 12.18 0.68
C GLN A 91 -15.56 11.81 2.18
N VAL A 92 -14.96 12.68 3.00
CA VAL A 92 -14.89 12.49 4.45
C VAL A 92 -16.28 12.53 5.07
N LEU A 93 -17.16 13.45 4.64
CA LEU A 93 -18.55 13.50 5.09
C LEU A 93 -19.30 12.22 4.75
N GLU A 94 -19.17 11.71 3.53
CA GLU A 94 -19.78 10.43 3.13
C GLU A 94 -19.34 9.28 4.05
N ARG A 95 -18.05 9.22 4.37
CA ARG A 95 -17.51 8.23 5.28
C ARG A 95 -18.09 8.34 6.70
N LEU A 96 -18.20 9.55 7.24
CA LEU A 96 -18.81 9.77 8.55
C LEU A 96 -20.28 9.33 8.57
N ILE A 97 -21.04 9.66 7.52
CA ILE A 97 -22.42 9.20 7.34
C ILE A 97 -22.50 7.67 7.36
N GLN A 98 -21.65 7.01 6.55
CA GLN A 98 -21.61 5.55 6.47
C GLN A 98 -21.29 4.90 7.81
N ILE A 99 -20.26 5.39 8.51
CA ILE A 99 -19.85 4.86 9.81
C ILE A 99 -21.00 5.00 10.82
N GLN A 100 -21.67 6.15 10.91
CA GLN A 100 -22.78 6.35 11.82
C GLN A 100 -23.96 5.43 11.50
N LEU A 101 -24.36 5.31 10.24
CA LEU A 101 -25.45 4.44 9.82
C LEU A 101 -25.17 2.96 10.11
N LEU A 102 -23.95 2.51 9.82
CA LEU A 102 -23.52 1.14 10.10
C LEU A 102 -23.48 0.85 11.60
N ASN A 103 -22.88 1.74 12.40
CA ASN A 103 -22.85 1.59 13.86
C ASN A 103 -24.23 1.55 14.48
N LYS A 104 -25.22 2.22 13.89
CA LYS A 104 -26.61 2.15 14.31
C LYS A 104 -27.22 0.75 14.13
N GLN A 105 -26.79 0.01 13.10
CA GLN A 105 -27.24 -1.34 12.83
C GLN A 105 -26.44 -2.41 13.58
N ALA A 106 -25.43 -1.99 14.35
CA ALA A 106 -24.54 -2.92 15.05
C ALA A 106 -25.26 -3.64 16.19
N ILE A 107 -25.17 -4.97 16.18
CA ILE A 107 -25.59 -5.85 17.28
C ILE A 107 -24.39 -6.10 18.22
N GLU A 108 -24.64 -6.77 19.36
CA GLU A 108 -23.59 -6.96 20.38
C GLU A 108 -22.35 -7.71 19.87
N SER A 109 -22.56 -8.71 19.01
CA SER A 109 -21.41 -9.43 18.40
C SER A 109 -20.54 -8.55 17.52
N ASP A 110 -21.13 -7.56 16.81
CA ASP A 110 -20.36 -6.62 15.98
C ASP A 110 -19.55 -5.66 16.86
N ARG A 111 -20.15 -5.21 17.98
CA ARG A 111 -19.49 -4.34 18.96
C ARG A 111 -18.30 -5.04 19.62
N THR A 112 -18.47 -6.32 19.97
CA THR A 112 -17.39 -7.13 20.56
C THR A 112 -16.25 -7.32 19.57
N LYS A 113 -16.55 -7.75 18.35
CA LYS A 113 -15.54 -7.90 17.27
C LYS A 113 -14.83 -6.57 16.96
N GLY A 114 -15.58 -5.47 16.91
CA GLY A 114 -15.03 -4.14 16.65
C GLY A 114 -14.05 -3.70 17.74
N LYS A 115 -14.37 -3.93 19.02
CA LYS A 115 -13.45 -3.63 20.12
C LYS A 115 -12.18 -4.46 20.06
N GLU A 116 -12.29 -5.77 19.83
CA GLU A 116 -11.14 -6.67 19.69
C GLU A 116 -10.22 -6.24 18.52
N GLU A 117 -10.80 -5.87 17.41
CA GLU A 117 -10.06 -5.43 16.24
C GLU A 117 -9.39 -4.06 16.46
N ALA A 118 -10.07 -3.14 17.11
CA ALA A 118 -9.50 -1.84 17.49
C ALA A 118 -8.28 -1.99 18.40
N GLU A 119 -8.32 -2.91 19.38
CA GLU A 119 -7.18 -3.20 20.25
C GLU A 119 -6.00 -3.82 19.47
N LYS A 120 -6.25 -4.72 18.52
CA LYS A 120 -5.20 -5.23 17.64
C LYS A 120 -4.54 -4.12 16.82
N ARG A 121 -5.33 -3.23 16.24
CA ARG A 121 -4.85 -2.08 15.47
C ARG A 121 -4.05 -1.12 16.36
N ARG A 122 -4.52 -0.85 17.58
CA ARG A 122 -3.80 -0.06 18.56
C ARG A 122 -2.43 -0.65 18.88
N ALA A 123 -2.35 -1.96 19.12
CA ALA A 123 -1.09 -2.64 19.39
C ALA A 123 -0.07 -2.51 18.24
N ILE A 124 -0.54 -2.57 16.99
CA ILE A 124 0.33 -2.38 15.81
C ILE A 124 0.85 -0.94 15.75
N ILE A 125 0.00 0.05 16.01
CA ILE A 125 0.38 1.46 16.00
C ILE A 125 1.38 1.74 17.11
N LEU A 126 1.11 1.26 18.33
CA LEU A 126 2.01 1.41 19.46
C LEU A 126 3.39 0.80 19.18
N LYS A 127 3.43 -0.39 18.57
CA LYS A 127 4.68 -1.04 18.16
C LYS A 127 5.46 -0.18 17.14
N ARG A 128 4.78 0.49 16.22
CA ARG A 128 5.42 1.40 15.24
C ARG A 128 5.91 2.69 15.89
N ALA A 129 5.17 3.24 16.84
CA ALA A 129 5.56 4.45 17.57
C ALA A 129 6.73 4.20 18.52
N GLY A 130 6.96 2.95 18.92
CA GLY A 130 8.02 2.52 19.81
C GLY A 130 7.70 2.70 21.32
N SER A 131 6.91 3.73 21.68
CA SER A 131 6.42 3.93 23.05
C SER A 131 5.09 4.67 23.06
N GLU A 132 4.38 4.60 24.20
CA GLU A 132 3.10 5.30 24.39
C GLU A 132 3.28 6.83 24.42
N GLU A 133 4.38 7.31 25.00
CA GLU A 133 4.71 8.74 25.01
C GLU A 133 4.97 9.27 23.60
N ASN A 134 5.65 8.49 22.76
CA ASN A 134 5.86 8.85 21.36
C ASN A 134 4.54 8.89 20.59
N LEU A 135 3.66 7.92 20.81
CA LEU A 135 2.33 7.89 20.21
C LEU A 135 1.51 9.13 20.63
N ILE A 136 1.44 9.43 21.93
CA ILE A 136 0.73 10.61 22.44
C ILE A 136 1.28 11.91 21.82
N ARG A 137 2.62 12.02 21.69
CA ARG A 137 3.27 13.18 21.07
C ARG A 137 2.92 13.32 19.59
N GLN A 138 2.88 12.22 18.85
CA GLN A 138 2.46 12.20 17.45
C GLN A 138 0.97 12.58 17.31
N LEU A 139 0.11 12.06 18.17
CA LEU A 139 -1.32 12.39 18.16
C LEU A 139 -1.56 13.87 18.48
N LYS A 140 -0.87 14.42 19.47
CA LYS A 140 -0.95 15.86 19.80
C LYS A 140 -0.54 16.75 18.62
N SER A 141 0.44 16.36 17.83
CA SER A 141 0.87 17.15 16.65
C SER A 141 -0.19 17.26 15.58
N VAL A 142 -1.16 16.35 15.55
CA VAL A 142 -2.31 16.34 14.64
C VAL A 142 -3.64 16.71 15.35
N GLY A 143 -3.56 17.21 16.58
CA GLY A 143 -4.73 17.66 17.35
C GLY A 143 -5.66 16.54 17.83
N MET A 144 -5.14 15.33 18.04
CA MET A 144 -5.92 14.16 18.46
C MET A 144 -5.47 13.63 19.81
N THR A 145 -6.38 13.10 20.63
CA THR A 145 -6.07 12.37 21.85
C THR A 145 -6.00 10.86 21.62
N ALA A 146 -5.42 10.12 22.56
CA ALA A 146 -5.38 8.65 22.50
C ALA A 146 -6.79 8.05 22.58
N GLU A 147 -7.67 8.63 23.40
CA GLU A 147 -9.06 8.22 23.55
C GLU A 147 -9.84 8.42 22.23
N GLU A 148 -9.66 9.57 21.58
CA GLU A 148 -10.28 9.85 20.28
C GLU A 148 -9.80 8.86 19.19
N LEU A 149 -8.52 8.53 19.19
CA LEU A 149 -7.98 7.51 18.28
C LEU A 149 -8.68 6.16 18.49
N ILE A 150 -8.71 5.68 19.74
CA ILE A 150 -9.33 4.39 20.10
C ILE A 150 -10.82 4.40 19.75
N ARG A 151 -11.54 5.47 20.09
CA ARG A 151 -12.96 5.62 19.77
C ARG A 151 -13.20 5.52 18.25
N LYS A 152 -12.48 6.30 17.43
CA LYS A 152 -12.61 6.28 15.98
C LYS A 152 -12.29 4.90 15.40
N MET A 153 -11.20 4.26 15.86
CA MET A 153 -10.84 2.91 15.42
C MET A 153 -11.92 1.88 15.79
N THR A 154 -12.53 2.01 16.97
CA THR A 154 -13.60 1.13 17.41
C THR A 154 -14.85 1.32 16.57
N GLU A 155 -15.27 2.56 16.31
CA GLU A 155 -16.42 2.89 15.46
C GLU A 155 -16.24 2.34 14.03
N GLU A 156 -15.05 2.51 13.45
CA GLU A 156 -14.72 1.95 12.14
C GLU A 156 -14.74 0.41 12.12
N ALA A 157 -14.15 -0.22 13.12
CA ALA A 157 -14.11 -1.67 13.22
C ALA A 157 -15.49 -2.29 13.48
N ILE A 158 -16.37 -1.62 14.23
CA ILE A 158 -17.77 -2.02 14.39
C ILE A 158 -18.49 -1.90 13.05
N ALA A 159 -18.33 -0.80 12.32
CA ALA A 159 -18.93 -0.62 11.00
C ALA A 159 -18.47 -1.72 10.01
N GLU A 160 -17.18 -2.09 10.01
CA GLU A 160 -16.68 -3.23 9.23
C GLU A 160 -17.36 -4.55 9.63
N ALA A 161 -17.50 -4.82 10.92
CA ALA A 161 -18.15 -6.04 11.40
C ALA A 161 -19.61 -6.13 10.95
N VAL A 162 -20.36 -5.02 10.96
CA VAL A 162 -21.73 -4.93 10.42
C VAL A 162 -21.75 -5.25 8.94
N VAL A 163 -20.87 -4.63 8.15
CA VAL A 163 -20.79 -4.86 6.71
C VAL A 163 -20.50 -6.34 6.41
N VAL A 164 -19.53 -6.93 7.09
CA VAL A 164 -19.18 -8.34 6.92
C VAL A 164 -20.38 -9.24 7.23
N ARG A 165 -21.10 -8.99 8.31
CA ARG A 165 -22.29 -9.75 8.72
C ARG A 165 -23.45 -9.61 7.74
N GLU A 166 -23.80 -8.36 7.38
CA GLU A 166 -24.96 -8.08 6.52
C GLU A 166 -24.76 -8.59 5.09
N LEU A 167 -23.57 -8.41 4.55
CA LEU A 167 -23.29 -8.76 3.15
C LEU A 167 -22.84 -10.21 2.98
N LYS A 168 -22.67 -10.97 4.08
CA LYS A 168 -22.18 -12.36 4.04
C LYS A 168 -20.96 -12.51 3.13
N ALA A 169 -20.07 -11.51 3.21
CA ALA A 169 -18.96 -11.37 2.26
C ALA A 169 -17.78 -12.30 2.58
N ASP A 170 -17.86 -13.04 3.69
CA ASP A 170 -16.80 -13.99 4.07
C ASP A 170 -16.63 -15.04 2.98
N ALA A 171 -15.39 -15.27 2.60
CA ALA A 171 -15.03 -16.37 1.73
C ALA A 171 -14.75 -17.63 2.55
N THR A 172 -15.22 -18.76 2.07
CA THR A 172 -15.01 -20.07 2.68
C THR A 172 -13.70 -20.71 2.22
N ASP A 173 -13.25 -21.77 2.90
CA ASP A 173 -12.11 -22.57 2.44
C ASP A 173 -12.39 -23.20 1.05
N ALA A 174 -13.65 -23.49 0.74
CA ALA A 174 -14.06 -23.98 -0.57
C ALA A 174 -13.86 -22.92 -1.67
N ASP A 175 -14.19 -21.66 -1.37
CA ASP A 175 -13.96 -20.53 -2.29
C ASP A 175 -12.48 -20.30 -2.51
N ALA A 176 -11.68 -20.33 -1.45
CA ALA A 176 -10.23 -20.19 -1.53
C ALA A 176 -9.61 -21.33 -2.35
N LYS A 177 -10.05 -22.58 -2.13
CA LYS A 177 -9.60 -23.72 -2.91
C LYS A 177 -9.98 -23.58 -4.39
N LYS A 178 -11.20 -23.18 -4.68
CA LYS A 178 -11.67 -22.95 -6.04
C LYS A 178 -10.80 -21.90 -6.74
N TYR A 179 -10.55 -20.77 -6.09
CA TYR A 179 -9.67 -19.71 -6.64
C TYR A 179 -8.25 -20.20 -6.87
N TYR A 180 -7.70 -20.97 -5.92
CA TYR A 180 -6.37 -21.54 -6.03
C TYR A 180 -6.23 -22.50 -7.22
N ASP A 181 -7.26 -23.31 -7.48
CA ASP A 181 -7.28 -24.26 -8.59
C ASP A 181 -7.53 -23.56 -9.95
N GLU A 182 -8.32 -22.48 -9.98
CA GLU A 182 -8.59 -21.69 -11.19
C GLU A 182 -7.42 -20.81 -11.63
N TYR A 183 -6.56 -20.39 -10.67
CA TYR A 183 -5.45 -19.46 -10.94
C TYR A 183 -4.09 -20.00 -10.49
N PRO A 184 -3.65 -21.18 -10.96
CA PRO A 184 -2.43 -21.85 -10.48
C PRO A 184 -1.17 -20.99 -10.64
N ALA A 185 -1.05 -20.24 -11.75
CA ALA A 185 0.08 -19.36 -12.01
C ALA A 185 0.31 -18.27 -10.94
N ARG A 186 -0.72 -17.90 -10.16
CA ARG A 186 -0.59 -16.94 -9.07
C ARG A 186 0.09 -17.53 -7.84
N PHE A 187 0.15 -18.84 -7.75
CA PHE A 187 0.68 -19.59 -6.62
C PHE A 187 1.97 -20.36 -7.01
N GLU A 188 2.52 -20.05 -8.15
CA GLU A 188 3.82 -20.56 -8.59
C GLU A 188 4.89 -19.53 -8.26
N GLN A 189 5.90 -19.97 -7.52
CA GLN A 189 7.13 -19.24 -7.34
C GLN A 189 8.09 -19.71 -8.44
N PRO A 190 8.54 -18.81 -9.34
CA PRO A 190 9.48 -19.20 -10.38
C PRO A 190 10.82 -19.63 -9.78
N GLU A 191 11.63 -20.32 -10.59
CA GLU A 191 13.03 -20.54 -10.27
C GLU A 191 13.72 -19.21 -10.01
N MET A 192 14.45 -19.11 -8.90
CA MET A 192 15.20 -17.92 -8.52
C MET A 192 16.65 -18.29 -8.20
N VAL A 193 17.52 -17.31 -8.28
CA VAL A 193 18.90 -17.43 -7.81
C VAL A 193 19.19 -16.33 -6.79
N ARG A 194 20.01 -16.67 -5.78
CA ARG A 194 20.66 -15.71 -4.91
C ARG A 194 22.10 -15.60 -5.36
N ALA A 195 22.50 -14.41 -5.80
CA ALA A 195 23.83 -14.16 -6.30
C ALA A 195 24.34 -12.79 -5.85
N SER A 196 25.65 -12.69 -5.61
CA SER A 196 26.34 -11.42 -5.42
C SER A 196 26.99 -11.00 -6.71
N HIS A 197 27.07 -9.69 -6.98
CA HIS A 197 27.76 -9.18 -8.14
C HIS A 197 28.64 -7.96 -7.84
N ILE A 198 29.62 -7.74 -8.70
CA ILE A 198 30.41 -6.53 -8.76
C ILE A 198 30.14 -5.90 -10.13
N LEU A 199 29.58 -4.70 -10.14
CA LEU A 199 29.37 -3.89 -11.36
C LEU A 199 30.51 -2.87 -11.49
N LEU A 200 31.17 -2.88 -12.65
CA LEU A 200 32.06 -1.80 -13.08
C LEU A 200 31.39 -1.07 -14.24
N ALA A 201 30.75 0.03 -13.95
CA ALA A 201 29.91 0.76 -14.89
C ALA A 201 30.73 1.32 -16.07
N THR A 202 30.19 1.15 -17.28
CA THR A 202 30.73 1.74 -18.51
C THR A 202 29.88 2.91 -19.02
N VAL A 203 28.89 3.30 -18.21
CA VAL A 203 28.01 4.45 -18.43
C VAL A 203 27.96 5.28 -17.15
N GLU A 204 27.68 6.55 -17.27
CA GLU A 204 27.31 7.40 -16.12
C GLU A 204 25.96 6.93 -15.57
N LEU A 205 25.88 6.62 -14.28
CA LEU A 205 24.67 5.99 -13.70
C LEU A 205 23.45 6.90 -13.70
N GLU A 206 23.67 8.22 -13.60
CA GLU A 206 22.58 9.21 -13.58
C GLU A 206 22.06 9.54 -14.98
N THR A 207 22.97 9.78 -15.94
CA THR A 207 22.61 10.23 -17.29
C THR A 207 22.55 9.11 -18.32
N ARG A 208 23.10 7.93 -17.98
CA ARG A 208 23.32 6.78 -18.87
C ARG A 208 24.21 7.09 -20.09
N ALA A 209 24.94 8.20 -20.05
CA ALA A 209 25.88 8.54 -21.09
C ALA A 209 27.08 7.54 -21.07
N PRO A 210 27.55 7.07 -22.22
CA PRO A 210 28.68 6.15 -22.28
C PRO A 210 29.97 6.83 -21.83
N LEU A 211 30.80 6.13 -21.06
CA LEU A 211 32.13 6.55 -20.70
C LEU A 211 33.08 6.55 -21.92
N SER A 212 34.18 7.33 -21.86
CA SER A 212 35.23 7.28 -22.87
C SER A 212 35.86 5.88 -22.95
N ASP A 213 36.41 5.54 -24.11
CA ASP A 213 37.00 4.21 -24.33
C ASP A 213 38.20 3.97 -23.40
N GLU A 214 38.95 4.98 -23.03
CA GLU A 214 40.03 4.88 -22.03
C GLU A 214 39.48 4.47 -20.66
N LYS A 215 38.38 5.11 -20.22
CA LYS A 215 37.74 4.79 -18.95
C LYS A 215 37.16 3.34 -18.99
N LYS A 216 36.51 2.93 -20.09
CA LYS A 216 36.03 1.58 -20.28
C LYS A 216 37.16 0.55 -20.21
N GLN A 217 38.30 0.82 -20.83
CA GLN A 217 39.48 -0.05 -20.76
C GLN A 217 40.01 -0.17 -19.31
N THR A 218 40.05 0.93 -18.58
CA THR A 218 40.45 0.97 -17.18
C THR A 218 39.50 0.10 -16.34
N LYS A 219 38.18 0.25 -16.53
CA LYS A 219 37.16 -0.57 -15.86
C LYS A 219 37.31 -2.05 -16.22
N LYS A 220 37.63 -2.37 -17.48
CA LYS A 220 37.84 -3.76 -17.91
C LYS A 220 39.06 -4.39 -17.21
N LYS A 221 40.19 -3.69 -17.18
CA LYS A 221 41.39 -4.15 -16.45
C LYS A 221 41.10 -4.38 -14.96
N LEU A 222 40.37 -3.48 -14.35
CA LEU A 222 39.94 -3.65 -12.96
C LEU A 222 39.02 -4.86 -12.79
N ALA A 223 38.09 -5.12 -13.73
CA ALA A 223 37.26 -6.32 -13.72
C ALA A 223 38.10 -7.60 -13.78
N GLU A 224 39.12 -7.64 -14.65
CA GLU A 224 40.06 -8.78 -14.78
C GLU A 224 40.85 -9.00 -13.49
N GLU A 225 41.31 -7.94 -12.85
CA GLU A 225 41.99 -8.00 -11.55
C GLU A 225 41.08 -8.53 -10.45
N LEU A 226 39.87 -7.96 -10.32
CA LEU A 226 38.89 -8.38 -9.30
C LEU A 226 38.45 -9.84 -9.51
N LEU A 227 38.25 -10.25 -10.75
CA LEU A 227 37.93 -11.64 -11.07
C LEU A 227 39.05 -12.59 -10.60
N LYS A 228 40.32 -12.23 -10.84
CA LYS A 228 41.47 -13.01 -10.38
C LYS A 228 41.53 -13.08 -8.86
N ARG A 229 41.30 -11.97 -8.14
CA ARG A 229 41.29 -11.90 -6.66
C ARG A 229 40.14 -12.76 -6.10
N ALA A 230 38.94 -12.62 -6.67
CA ALA A 230 37.77 -13.39 -6.25
C ALA A 230 37.99 -14.90 -6.43
N ARG A 231 38.58 -15.34 -7.57
CA ARG A 231 38.92 -16.73 -7.85
C ARG A 231 40.08 -17.25 -7.00
N ALA A 232 40.94 -16.37 -6.50
CA ALA A 232 41.98 -16.70 -5.53
C ALA A 232 41.46 -16.87 -4.10
N GLY A 233 40.16 -16.70 -3.88
CA GLY A 233 39.50 -16.92 -2.58
C GLY A 233 39.32 -15.68 -1.73
N GLU A 234 39.59 -14.49 -2.25
CA GLU A 234 39.29 -13.26 -1.53
C GLU A 234 37.77 -13.10 -1.32
N ASP A 235 37.40 -12.51 -0.20
CA ASP A 235 35.99 -12.34 0.19
C ASP A 235 35.22 -11.50 -0.86
N PHE A 236 34.34 -12.18 -1.60
CA PHE A 236 33.59 -11.55 -2.69
C PHE A 236 32.69 -10.41 -2.20
N ALA A 237 32.08 -10.53 -1.01
CA ALA A 237 31.22 -9.50 -0.46
C ALA A 237 32.01 -8.25 -0.08
N LYS A 238 33.28 -8.40 0.40
CA LYS A 238 34.17 -7.27 0.65
C LYS A 238 34.59 -6.59 -0.65
N LEU A 239 34.94 -7.38 -1.68
CA LEU A 239 35.25 -6.83 -3.02
C LEU A 239 34.05 -6.08 -3.60
N ALA A 240 32.83 -6.61 -3.46
CA ALA A 240 31.63 -5.93 -3.92
C ALA A 240 31.41 -4.60 -3.17
N LYS A 241 31.54 -4.59 -1.85
CA LYS A 241 31.41 -3.35 -1.06
C LYS A 241 32.39 -2.26 -1.46
N GLU A 242 33.61 -2.65 -1.76
CA GLU A 242 34.71 -1.72 -2.06
C GLU A 242 34.67 -1.22 -3.50
N TYR A 243 34.37 -2.10 -4.47
CA TYR A 243 34.60 -1.80 -5.88
C TYR A 243 33.32 -1.69 -6.73
N THR A 244 32.14 -2.16 -6.26
CA THR A 244 30.96 -2.09 -7.11
C THR A 244 30.48 -0.66 -7.32
N ASP A 245 30.14 -0.34 -8.54
CA ASP A 245 29.42 0.91 -8.87
C ASP A 245 27.90 0.78 -8.62
N ASP A 246 27.37 -0.44 -8.33
CA ASP A 246 25.98 -0.62 -7.97
C ASP A 246 25.71 -0.22 -6.50
N THR A 247 25.21 1.01 -6.31
CA THR A 247 24.89 1.54 -4.99
C THR A 247 23.74 0.82 -4.30
N GLY A 248 22.86 0.15 -5.05
CA GLY A 248 21.68 -0.55 -4.53
C GLY A 248 22.02 -1.81 -3.75
N SER A 249 23.07 -2.54 -4.16
CA SER A 249 23.50 -3.78 -3.51
C SER A 249 24.82 -3.67 -2.74
N ARG A 250 25.53 -2.55 -2.86
CA ARG A 250 26.86 -2.37 -2.26
C ARG A 250 26.91 -2.73 -0.78
N GLU A 251 26.02 -2.17 0.02
CA GLU A 251 25.98 -2.38 1.47
C GLU A 251 25.69 -3.84 1.87
N HIS A 252 25.04 -4.58 0.98
CA HIS A 252 24.74 -5.99 1.13
C HIS A 252 25.75 -6.91 0.43
N GLY A 253 26.94 -6.39 0.08
CA GLY A 253 27.99 -7.19 -0.58
C GLY A 253 27.63 -7.61 -2.00
N GLY A 254 26.83 -6.80 -2.70
CA GLY A 254 26.40 -7.05 -4.07
C GLY A 254 25.27 -8.09 -4.21
N GLU A 255 24.62 -8.53 -3.11
CA GLU A 255 23.67 -9.66 -3.13
C GLU A 255 22.27 -9.24 -3.61
N TYR A 256 21.70 -10.06 -4.51
CA TYR A 256 20.31 -10.04 -4.97
C TYR A 256 19.72 -11.45 -4.99
N THR A 257 18.39 -11.53 -4.79
CA THR A 257 17.62 -12.74 -5.07
C THR A 257 16.57 -12.39 -6.13
N PHE A 258 16.61 -13.06 -7.28
CA PHE A 258 15.80 -12.68 -8.45
C PHE A 258 15.42 -13.88 -9.32
N PRO A 259 14.24 -13.84 -9.98
CA PRO A 259 13.86 -14.74 -11.07
C PRO A 259 14.52 -14.31 -12.39
N ARG A 260 14.44 -15.17 -13.42
CA ARG A 260 15.09 -14.93 -14.72
C ARG A 260 14.70 -13.61 -15.39
N GLU A 261 13.45 -13.22 -15.28
CA GLU A 261 12.89 -12.09 -16.01
C GLU A 261 13.16 -10.73 -15.35
N GLN A 262 13.74 -10.72 -14.15
CA GLN A 262 13.94 -9.47 -13.38
C GLN A 262 15.23 -8.74 -13.77
N MET A 263 16.22 -9.44 -14.30
CA MET A 263 17.51 -8.88 -14.67
C MET A 263 17.68 -8.84 -16.20
N VAL A 264 18.65 -8.06 -16.67
CA VAL A 264 18.98 -8.04 -18.11
C VAL A 264 19.40 -9.43 -18.59
N PRO A 265 19.09 -9.79 -19.85
CA PRO A 265 19.22 -11.14 -20.34
C PRO A 265 20.61 -11.75 -20.14
N GLU A 266 21.67 -10.99 -20.44
CA GLU A 266 23.06 -11.44 -20.34
C GLU A 266 23.46 -11.78 -18.91
N PHE A 267 23.06 -10.92 -17.96
CA PHE A 267 23.30 -11.12 -16.53
C PHE A 267 22.53 -12.33 -16.01
N SER A 268 21.26 -12.40 -16.35
CA SER A 268 20.38 -13.50 -15.93
C SER A 268 20.87 -14.83 -16.47
N ALA A 269 21.19 -14.90 -17.76
CA ALA A 269 21.70 -16.13 -18.38
C ALA A 269 22.98 -16.63 -17.67
N ALA A 270 23.91 -15.73 -17.38
CA ALA A 270 25.13 -16.06 -16.68
C ALA A 270 24.87 -16.55 -15.25
N ALA A 271 24.07 -15.82 -14.46
CA ALA A 271 23.78 -16.16 -13.07
C ALA A 271 23.12 -17.54 -12.93
N PHE A 272 22.16 -17.87 -13.81
CA PHE A 272 21.45 -19.15 -13.78
C PHE A 272 22.27 -20.32 -14.33
N ALA A 273 23.30 -20.05 -15.13
CA ALA A 273 24.21 -21.08 -15.63
C ALA A 273 25.24 -21.54 -14.57
N LEU A 274 25.59 -20.68 -13.60
CA LEU A 274 26.59 -20.99 -12.58
C LEU A 274 26.14 -22.13 -11.66
N ALA A 275 27.10 -22.91 -11.20
CA ALA A 275 26.94 -23.79 -10.05
C ALA A 275 26.99 -22.99 -8.73
N THR A 276 26.45 -23.55 -7.64
CA THR A 276 26.54 -22.91 -6.32
C THR A 276 28.00 -22.68 -5.91
N ASN A 277 28.30 -21.48 -5.46
CA ASN A 277 29.62 -20.94 -5.13
C ASN A 277 30.54 -20.68 -6.32
N GLU A 278 30.07 -20.88 -7.53
CA GLU A 278 30.85 -20.58 -8.75
C GLU A 278 30.85 -19.06 -9.03
N ILE A 279 31.96 -18.60 -9.63
CA ILE A 279 32.16 -17.21 -10.05
C ILE A 279 32.18 -17.20 -11.59
N SER A 280 31.38 -16.32 -12.19
CA SER A 280 31.29 -16.15 -13.63
C SER A 280 32.59 -15.69 -14.29
N GLU A 281 32.63 -15.72 -15.58
CA GLU A 281 33.49 -14.83 -16.39
C GLU A 281 32.96 -13.39 -16.27
N ILE A 282 33.70 -12.43 -16.88
CA ILE A 282 33.25 -11.06 -17.00
C ILE A 282 32.09 -10.98 -17.97
N ILE A 283 30.91 -10.60 -17.49
CA ILE A 283 29.71 -10.44 -18.31
C ILE A 283 29.56 -8.97 -18.70
N THR A 284 29.38 -8.71 -19.98
CA THR A 284 29.13 -7.35 -20.49
C THR A 284 27.63 -7.14 -20.67
N THR A 285 27.10 -6.07 -20.11
CA THR A 285 25.73 -5.61 -20.29
C THR A 285 25.71 -4.15 -20.71
N GLN A 286 24.54 -3.58 -20.96
CA GLN A 286 24.37 -2.16 -21.22
C GLN A 286 24.84 -1.23 -20.07
N TYR A 287 25.00 -1.75 -18.86
CA TYR A 287 25.46 -1.01 -17.68
C TYR A 287 26.97 -1.05 -17.50
N GLY A 288 27.62 -2.12 -17.95
CA GLY A 288 29.04 -2.30 -17.79
C GLY A 288 29.47 -3.76 -17.66
N TYR A 289 30.60 -3.95 -17.01
CA TYR A 289 31.18 -5.27 -16.73
C TYR A 289 30.71 -5.78 -15.39
N HIS A 290 30.22 -7.04 -15.37
CA HIS A 290 29.77 -7.70 -14.16
C HIS A 290 30.61 -8.93 -13.87
N ILE A 291 30.92 -9.15 -12.60
CA ILE A 291 31.41 -10.42 -12.06
C ILE A 291 30.32 -10.91 -11.14
N ILE A 292 29.88 -12.16 -11.30
CA ILE A 292 28.75 -12.73 -10.56
C ILE A 292 29.23 -13.95 -9.78
N LYS A 293 28.85 -14.07 -8.51
CA LYS A 293 29.04 -15.25 -7.69
C LYS A 293 27.69 -15.78 -7.26
N LEU A 294 27.38 -17.03 -7.63
CA LEU A 294 26.15 -17.67 -7.22
C LEU A 294 26.24 -18.19 -5.79
N SER A 295 25.31 -17.81 -4.93
CA SER A 295 25.21 -18.32 -3.56
C SER A 295 24.23 -19.49 -3.46
N GLU A 296 23.06 -19.42 -4.15
CA GLU A 296 22.01 -20.42 -4.02
C GLU A 296 21.13 -20.48 -5.28
N LYS A 297 20.72 -21.69 -5.67
CA LYS A 297 19.62 -21.92 -6.62
C LYS A 297 18.35 -22.25 -5.84
N ILE A 298 17.29 -21.49 -6.05
CA ILE A 298 16.00 -21.67 -5.41
C ILE A 298 15.06 -22.24 -6.48
N PRO A 299 14.70 -23.53 -6.38
CA PRO A 299 13.89 -24.17 -7.41
C PRO A 299 12.49 -23.55 -7.49
N ALA A 300 11.91 -23.60 -8.67
CA ALA A 300 10.51 -23.30 -8.86
C ALA A 300 9.66 -24.22 -7.98
N ARG A 301 8.63 -23.65 -7.34
CA ARG A 301 7.72 -24.43 -6.49
C ARG A 301 6.32 -23.84 -6.52
N LYS A 302 5.33 -24.70 -6.38
CA LYS A 302 3.97 -24.28 -6.10
C LYS A 302 3.83 -23.96 -4.60
N ILE A 303 3.28 -22.80 -4.29
CA ILE A 303 2.98 -22.43 -2.91
C ILE A 303 1.75 -23.21 -2.50
N GLU A 304 1.84 -24.01 -1.43
CA GLU A 304 0.74 -24.83 -0.94
C GLU A 304 -0.44 -23.96 -0.49
N LEU A 305 -1.66 -24.40 -0.79
CA LEU A 305 -2.89 -23.69 -0.40
C LEU A 305 -2.91 -23.38 1.11
N ALA A 306 -2.47 -24.31 1.95
CA ALA A 306 -2.45 -24.12 3.40
C ALA A 306 -1.64 -22.90 3.86
N LYS A 307 -0.66 -22.44 3.06
CA LYS A 307 0.17 -21.27 3.37
C LYS A 307 -0.44 -19.94 2.93
N VAL A 308 -1.41 -19.99 2.02
CA VAL A 308 -2.04 -18.80 1.42
C VAL A 308 -3.56 -18.78 1.57
N ASN A 309 -4.14 -19.78 2.23
CA ASN A 309 -5.59 -19.93 2.37
C ASN A 309 -6.26 -18.70 2.97
N ASP A 310 -5.71 -18.18 4.06
CA ASP A 310 -6.28 -17.01 4.73
C ASP A 310 -6.08 -15.74 3.91
N ASP A 311 -4.93 -15.57 3.25
CA ASP A 311 -4.69 -14.45 2.34
C ASP A 311 -5.65 -14.47 1.15
N VAL A 312 -5.94 -15.65 0.59
CA VAL A 312 -6.91 -15.83 -0.50
C VAL A 312 -8.33 -15.53 -0.03
N LYS A 313 -8.74 -16.02 1.14
CA LYS A 313 -10.05 -15.69 1.73
C LYS A 313 -10.20 -14.20 1.96
N ASP A 314 -9.18 -13.55 2.52
CA ASP A 314 -9.19 -12.09 2.73
C ASP A 314 -9.27 -11.30 1.42
N MET A 315 -8.60 -11.76 0.38
CA MET A 315 -8.69 -11.17 -0.94
C MET A 315 -10.10 -11.34 -1.54
N LEU A 316 -10.66 -12.54 -1.50
CA LEU A 316 -12.00 -12.83 -2.01
C LEU A 316 -13.06 -12.06 -1.24
N ARG A 317 -12.97 -12.00 0.09
CA ARG A 317 -13.85 -11.18 0.93
C ARG A 317 -13.84 -9.71 0.49
N ARG A 318 -12.65 -9.14 0.26
CA ARG A 318 -12.54 -7.75 -0.25
C ARG A 318 -13.20 -7.58 -1.61
N GLN A 319 -12.97 -8.50 -2.55
CA GLN A 319 -13.60 -8.45 -3.86
C GLN A 319 -15.14 -8.57 -3.79
N ASN A 320 -15.65 -9.42 -2.90
CA ASN A 320 -17.09 -9.53 -2.69
C ASN A 320 -17.66 -8.23 -2.11
N LEU A 321 -17.00 -7.65 -1.11
CA LEU A 321 -17.41 -6.37 -0.52
C LEU A 321 -17.42 -5.23 -1.55
N GLU A 322 -16.38 -5.10 -2.35
CA GLU A 322 -16.32 -4.07 -3.40
C GLU A 322 -17.51 -4.09 -4.36
N LYS A 323 -18.04 -5.28 -4.65
CA LYS A 323 -19.18 -5.43 -5.57
C LYS A 323 -20.52 -5.05 -4.95
N VAL A 324 -20.73 -5.38 -3.68
CA VAL A 324 -22.07 -5.29 -3.07
C VAL A 324 -22.22 -4.13 -2.08
N LEU A 325 -21.11 -3.60 -1.58
CA LEU A 325 -21.11 -2.51 -0.60
C LEU A 325 -21.76 -1.21 -1.12
N PRO A 326 -21.50 -0.75 -2.37
CA PRO A 326 -22.10 0.48 -2.86
C PRO A 326 -23.63 0.45 -2.82
N ASP A 327 -24.25 -0.63 -3.30
CA ASP A 327 -25.70 -0.79 -3.31
C ASP A 327 -26.27 -0.86 -1.89
N TYR A 328 -25.58 -1.57 -1.00
CA TYR A 328 -25.97 -1.64 0.41
C TYR A 328 -25.92 -0.28 1.12
N ILE A 329 -24.83 0.48 0.92
CA ILE A 329 -24.69 1.81 1.48
C ILE A 329 -25.78 2.74 0.96
N LYS A 330 -26.04 2.73 -0.34
CA LYS A 330 -27.13 3.51 -0.95
C LYS A 330 -28.49 3.18 -0.30
N LYS A 331 -28.79 1.90 -0.16
CA LYS A 331 -30.03 1.42 0.48
C LYS A 331 -30.17 1.96 1.91
N ILE A 332 -29.15 1.83 2.76
CA ILE A 332 -29.24 2.28 4.15
C ILE A 332 -29.31 3.82 4.28
N GLN A 333 -28.71 4.56 3.33
CA GLN A 333 -28.83 6.02 3.25
C GLN A 333 -30.27 6.45 2.87
N GLU A 334 -30.87 5.78 1.90
CA GLU A 334 -32.26 6.01 1.49
C GLU A 334 -33.25 5.69 2.62
N GLU A 335 -33.08 4.55 3.30
CA GLU A 335 -33.89 4.16 4.46
C GLU A 335 -33.79 5.15 5.62
N ALA A 336 -32.58 5.66 5.85
CA ALA A 336 -32.34 6.69 6.87
C ALA A 336 -32.74 8.10 6.44
N LYS A 337 -33.16 8.30 5.19
CA LYS A 337 -33.49 9.61 4.61
C LYS A 337 -32.38 10.64 4.83
N VAL A 338 -31.16 10.26 4.47
CA VAL A 338 -30.00 11.13 4.68
C VAL A 338 -30.09 12.37 3.81
N GLU A 339 -29.92 13.52 4.40
CA GLU A 339 -29.91 14.83 3.75
C GLU A 339 -28.62 15.58 4.11
N VAL A 340 -27.87 16.01 3.10
CA VAL A 340 -26.73 16.94 3.26
C VAL A 340 -27.27 18.36 3.19
N LEU A 341 -27.06 19.12 4.26
CA LEU A 341 -27.61 20.47 4.45
C LEU A 341 -26.67 21.56 3.94
N ASP A 342 -25.37 21.31 3.90
CA ASP A 342 -24.36 22.23 3.36
C ASP A 342 -24.40 22.21 1.83
N GLU A 343 -24.79 23.31 1.21
CA GLU A 343 -24.98 23.45 -0.24
C GLU A 343 -23.68 23.21 -1.05
N LYS A 344 -22.53 23.59 -0.49
CA LYS A 344 -21.23 23.36 -1.17
C LYS A 344 -20.89 21.87 -1.19
N LEU A 345 -21.07 21.20 -0.06
CA LEU A 345 -20.84 19.76 0.06
C LEU A 345 -21.86 18.95 -0.73
N LYS A 346 -23.10 19.42 -0.87
CA LYS A 346 -24.12 18.80 -1.69
C LYS A 346 -23.72 18.82 -3.18
N LYS A 347 -23.34 19.99 -3.71
CA LYS A 347 -22.84 20.13 -5.10
C LYS A 347 -21.59 19.31 -5.35
N ALA A 348 -20.66 19.26 -4.39
CA ALA A 348 -19.47 18.40 -4.51
C ALA A 348 -19.83 16.91 -4.56
N GLY A 349 -20.90 16.50 -3.88
CA GLY A 349 -21.44 15.14 -3.98
C GLY A 349 -21.97 14.81 -5.37
N GLU A 350 -22.76 15.70 -5.95
CA GLU A 350 -23.29 15.56 -7.31
C GLU A 350 -22.16 15.44 -8.34
N MET A 351 -21.07 16.21 -8.21
CA MET A 351 -19.89 16.13 -9.05
C MET A 351 -19.16 14.78 -8.92
N LEU A 352 -19.02 14.26 -7.69
CA LEU A 352 -18.40 12.96 -7.45
C LEU A 352 -19.24 11.81 -8.03
N GLU A 353 -20.55 11.86 -7.90
CA GLU A 353 -21.45 10.86 -8.49
C GLU A 353 -21.39 10.88 -10.01
N ALA A 354 -21.41 12.04 -10.64
CA ALA A 354 -21.25 12.18 -12.08
C ALA A 354 -19.91 11.59 -12.57
N SER A 355 -18.82 11.94 -11.90
CA SER A 355 -17.49 11.40 -12.24
C SER A 355 -17.39 9.89 -12.06
N ARG A 356 -18.03 9.30 -11.05
CA ARG A 356 -18.11 7.85 -10.86
C ARG A 356 -18.88 7.17 -11.97
N ALA A 357 -20.04 7.73 -12.34
CA ALA A 357 -20.87 7.20 -13.42
C ALA A 357 -20.14 7.22 -14.78
N GLU A 358 -19.39 8.29 -15.07
CA GLU A 358 -18.56 8.38 -16.28
C GLU A 358 -17.43 7.33 -16.28
N ALA A 359 -16.75 7.14 -15.12
CA ALA A 359 -15.69 6.16 -14.99
C ALA A 359 -16.22 4.72 -15.17
N GLU A 360 -17.38 4.39 -14.59
CA GLU A 360 -18.03 3.08 -14.77
C GLU A 360 -18.45 2.84 -16.22
N ALA A 361 -18.99 3.85 -16.90
CA ALA A 361 -19.36 3.75 -18.29
C ALA A 361 -18.12 3.52 -19.19
N ALA A 362 -17.03 4.24 -18.92
CA ALA A 362 -15.75 4.06 -19.61
C ALA A 362 -15.17 2.66 -19.41
N GLN A 363 -15.24 2.12 -18.17
CA GLN A 363 -14.75 0.79 -17.85
C GLN A 363 -15.57 -0.32 -18.54
N LYS A 364 -16.89 -0.20 -18.56
CA LYS A 364 -17.79 -1.11 -19.29
C LYS A 364 -17.53 -1.10 -20.79
N ALA A 365 -17.30 0.09 -21.37
CA ALA A 365 -16.95 0.24 -22.79
C ALA A 365 -15.58 -0.38 -23.13
N ALA A 366 -14.59 -0.29 -22.22
CA ALA A 366 -13.29 -0.91 -22.39
C ALA A 366 -13.34 -2.44 -22.31
N GLN A 367 -14.15 -2.98 -21.39
CA GLN A 367 -14.37 -4.42 -21.25
C GLN A 367 -15.08 -5.02 -22.47
N GLY A 368 -16.14 -4.36 -22.99
CA GLY A 368 -16.82 -4.80 -24.20
C GLY A 368 -15.90 -4.90 -25.43
N LYS A 369 -14.96 -3.96 -25.58
CA LYS A 369 -13.95 -4.01 -26.66
C LYS A 369 -12.89 -5.10 -26.47
N ALA A 370 -12.62 -5.52 -25.24
CA ALA A 370 -11.67 -6.61 -24.94
C ALA A 370 -12.28 -7.99 -25.22
N ASP A 371 -13.57 -8.15 -24.95
CA ASP A 371 -14.30 -9.39 -25.24
C ASP A 371 -14.56 -9.60 -26.74
N GLU A 372 -14.75 -8.53 -27.53
CA GLU A 372 -14.84 -8.61 -28.99
C GLU A 372 -13.52 -8.97 -29.70
N LYS A 373 -12.38 -8.82 -29.02
CA LYS A 373 -11.04 -9.13 -29.57
C LYS A 373 -10.51 -10.52 -29.23
N LYS A 374 -11.27 -11.40 -28.59
CA LYS A 374 -10.87 -12.82 -28.47
C LYS A 374 -11.04 -13.49 -29.84
N PRO A 375 -9.97 -13.99 -30.49
CA PRO A 375 -10.10 -14.77 -31.70
C PRO A 375 -10.86 -16.06 -31.40
N ASP A 376 -11.76 -16.40 -32.29
CA ASP A 376 -12.49 -17.67 -32.32
C ASP A 376 -11.51 -18.80 -32.63
N ASP A 377 -10.82 -19.34 -31.62
CA ASP A 377 -10.03 -20.57 -31.74
C ASP A 377 -10.99 -21.79 -31.66
N LYS A 378 -11.77 -21.93 -32.72
CA LYS A 378 -12.42 -23.19 -33.08
C LYS A 378 -11.99 -23.54 -34.50
N LYS A 379 -10.88 -24.26 -34.62
CA LYS A 379 -10.69 -25.31 -35.65
C LYS A 379 -9.56 -26.25 -35.22
#